data_33baf263a53b1d7d2be13bb9789b742c
#
_entry.id   33baf263a53b1d7d2be13bb9789b742c
#
_cell.length_a   1.000
_cell.length_b   1.000
_cell.length_c   1.000
_cell.angle_alpha   90.00
_cell.angle_beta   90.00
_cell.angle_gamma   90.00
#
_symmetry.space_group_name_H-M   'P 1'
#
loop_
_entity.id
_entity.type
_entity.pdbx_description
1 polymer ?
#
loop_
_entity_poly.entity_id
_entity_poly.type
_entity_poly.pdbx_seq_one_letter_code
_entity_poly.pdbx_strand_id
1 'polypeptide(L)'
;MRKYLFIWIYPLLMCVACASPAEDRSVFVCVNNGQFMQGNKSYYFIGTNFWYGAILGSEGEGGNRERLHNELDFLQKMGVDNLRVLVGADGERGRKNKVEPTLQCAPGVYNDTILAGLDYLMAELGKRKMTAVLYLNNSWEWSGGYSAYLEWTGHGKAVTPSVDGWAAYTKYVQQFIQSDSAKQLFASYVKDIVMRVNRYTKIKYVDDPAILSWQIGNEPRAFSDENKELFASWMSEVAALIKSLDRNHLVSSGSEGEKGCENDLKLYEKIHADNNIDYLTIHIWPYNWKWIKQDSIAELVVAAKENTGLYISKHLELAQKYNKPMVIEEFGFPRDGFSFDKKSSTVNRNEYYNYIFDLVRQSHDENGLLAGCNFWAWGGFAKQVGHIFWEKGDDYVGDPVQEEQGLNSVFATDDETCRLIENTIKKMK
;
A
#
# COMPACT_ATOMS: atom_id res chain seq x y z
N MET A 1 -10.28 -20.65 87.26
CA MET A 1 -9.73 -21.08 85.97
C MET A 1 -10.35 -20.15 84.88
N ARG A 2 -9.55 -19.17 84.40
CA ARG A 2 -9.97 -18.23 83.32
C ARG A 2 -9.50 -18.79 82.00
N LYS A 3 -10.40 -19.11 81.07
CA LYS A 3 -10.11 -19.53 79.68
C LYS A 3 -9.91 -18.28 78.84
N TYR A 4 -8.72 -18.10 78.26
CA TYR A 4 -8.43 -17.07 77.28
C TYR A 4 -8.75 -17.60 75.89
N LEU A 5 -9.67 -16.91 75.19
CA LEU A 5 -10.04 -17.17 73.81
C LEU A 5 -9.11 -16.36 72.91
N PHE A 6 -8.23 -16.99 72.15
CA PHE A 6 -7.42 -16.34 71.11
C PHE A 6 -8.21 -16.27 69.84
N ILE A 7 -8.56 -15.03 69.42
CA ILE A 7 -9.15 -14.77 68.10
C ILE A 7 -8.04 -14.48 67.14
N TRP A 8 -7.85 -15.36 66.14
CA TRP A 8 -6.96 -15.12 65.04
C TRP A 8 -7.67 -14.27 63.98
N ILE A 9 -7.22 -13.03 63.81
CA ILE A 9 -7.66 -12.15 62.72
C ILE A 9 -6.71 -12.39 61.53
N TYR A 10 -7.20 -13.04 60.46
CA TYR A 10 -6.49 -13.13 59.19
C TYR A 10 -6.71 -11.82 58.45
N PRO A 11 -5.65 -11.12 58.02
CA PRO A 11 -5.80 -9.97 57.12
C PRO A 11 -6.18 -10.48 55.72
N LEU A 12 -7.39 -10.15 55.28
CA LEU A 12 -7.81 -10.39 53.91
C LEU A 12 -7.04 -9.41 53.00
N LEU A 13 -5.98 -9.87 52.33
CA LEU A 13 -5.33 -9.11 51.28
C LEU A 13 -6.28 -9.04 50.09
N MET A 14 -7.01 -7.92 49.94
CA MET A 14 -7.66 -7.59 48.70
C MET A 14 -6.59 -7.26 47.65
N CYS A 15 -6.29 -8.23 46.76
CA CYS A 15 -5.65 -7.92 45.49
C CYS A 15 -6.59 -7.07 44.66
N VAL A 16 -6.37 -5.75 44.66
CA VAL A 16 -6.95 -4.89 43.65
C VAL A 16 -6.23 -5.22 42.35
N ALA A 17 -6.82 -6.10 41.55
CA ALA A 17 -6.42 -6.24 40.16
C ALA A 17 -6.71 -4.90 39.49
N CYS A 18 -5.65 -4.12 39.23
CA CYS A 18 -5.73 -3.03 38.27
C CYS A 18 -6.07 -3.64 36.92
N ALA A 19 -7.36 -3.69 36.59
CA ALA A 19 -7.80 -3.89 35.22
C ALA A 19 -7.25 -2.69 34.43
N SER A 20 -6.26 -2.93 33.57
CA SER A 20 -5.89 -1.94 32.55
C SER A 20 -7.18 -1.52 31.84
N PRO A 21 -7.40 -0.21 31.60
CA PRO A 21 -8.56 0.19 30.80
C PRO A 21 -8.53 -0.60 29.49
N ALA A 22 -9.66 -1.22 29.12
CA ALA A 22 -9.78 -1.82 27.81
C ALA A 22 -9.47 -0.69 26.79
N GLU A 23 -8.36 -0.86 26.05
CA GLU A 23 -8.01 0.08 25.00
C GLU A 23 -9.20 0.24 24.08
N ASP A 24 -9.62 1.49 23.85
CA ASP A 24 -10.72 1.81 22.94
C ASP A 24 -10.30 1.49 21.49
N ARG A 25 -10.57 0.28 21.05
CA ARG A 25 -10.26 -0.18 19.69
C ARG A 25 -11.18 0.43 18.63
N SER A 26 -12.16 1.22 19.01
CA SER A 26 -13.10 1.85 18.07
C SER A 26 -12.44 2.85 17.12
N VAL A 27 -11.22 3.30 17.44
CA VAL A 27 -10.45 4.22 16.58
C VAL A 27 -9.77 3.54 15.40
N PHE A 28 -9.51 2.22 15.51
CA PHE A 28 -8.89 1.44 14.43
C PHE A 28 -9.94 0.92 13.46
N VAL A 29 -9.53 0.80 12.19
CA VAL A 29 -10.35 0.08 11.22
C VAL A 29 -10.18 -1.42 11.44
N CYS A 30 -11.28 -2.15 11.50
CA CYS A 30 -11.29 -3.61 11.64
C CYS A 30 -12.18 -4.24 10.56
N VAL A 31 -12.11 -5.56 10.40
CA VAL A 31 -13.04 -6.32 9.56
C VAL A 31 -14.12 -6.93 10.44
N ASN A 32 -15.36 -6.67 10.09
CA ASN A 32 -16.52 -7.29 10.73
C ASN A 32 -17.55 -7.66 9.65
N ASN A 33 -17.95 -8.94 9.60
CA ASN A 33 -18.88 -9.47 8.61
C ASN A 33 -18.54 -9.11 7.15
N GLY A 34 -17.24 -9.21 6.79
CA GLY A 34 -16.76 -8.92 5.44
C GLY A 34 -16.65 -7.44 5.10
N GLN A 35 -16.86 -6.53 6.03
CA GLN A 35 -16.79 -5.09 5.82
C GLN A 35 -15.70 -4.45 6.67
N PHE A 36 -15.09 -3.39 6.17
CA PHE A 36 -14.32 -2.49 7.01
C PHE A 36 -15.25 -1.70 7.92
N MET A 37 -14.88 -1.65 9.19
CA MET A 37 -15.61 -0.90 10.21
C MET A 37 -14.65 0.01 10.97
N GLN A 38 -15.06 1.26 11.21
CA GLN A 38 -14.40 2.16 12.15
C GLN A 38 -15.41 2.55 13.23
N GLY A 39 -15.19 2.06 14.44
CA GLY A 39 -16.24 2.07 15.46
C GLY A 39 -17.47 1.29 15.00
N ASN A 40 -18.62 1.95 14.97
CA ASN A 40 -19.90 1.34 14.55
C ASN A 40 -20.32 1.69 13.12
N LYS A 41 -19.40 2.29 12.32
CA LYS A 41 -19.69 2.72 10.95
C LYS A 41 -18.92 1.90 9.95
N SER A 42 -19.56 1.53 8.85
CA SER A 42 -18.88 0.97 7.70
C SER A 42 -17.91 2.01 7.11
N TYR A 43 -16.73 1.55 6.74
CA TYR A 43 -15.70 2.41 6.16
C TYR A 43 -15.45 2.00 4.70
N TYR A 44 -15.83 2.88 3.78
CA TYR A 44 -15.58 2.78 2.36
C TYR A 44 -14.79 4.00 1.91
N PHE A 45 -13.90 3.85 0.95
CA PHE A 45 -13.04 4.97 0.54
C PHE A 45 -12.71 5.01 -0.95
N ILE A 46 -12.48 6.22 -1.44
CA ILE A 46 -11.71 6.50 -2.65
C ILE A 46 -10.41 7.14 -2.18
N GLY A 47 -9.34 6.40 -2.28
CA GLY A 47 -8.00 6.80 -1.85
C GLY A 47 -7.05 6.95 -3.05
N THR A 48 -5.78 7.17 -2.75
CA THR A 48 -4.74 7.29 -3.77
C THR A 48 -3.43 6.64 -3.35
N ASN A 49 -2.63 6.24 -4.34
CA ASN A 49 -1.23 5.91 -4.12
C ASN A 49 -0.42 7.20 -3.93
N PHE A 50 0.38 7.23 -2.87
CA PHE A 50 1.25 8.34 -2.49
C PHE A 50 2.62 7.79 -2.06
N TRP A 51 3.21 6.97 -2.94
CA TRP A 51 4.37 6.13 -2.65
C TRP A 51 5.58 6.92 -2.14
N TYR A 52 5.77 8.15 -2.60
CA TYR A 52 6.90 9.01 -2.24
C TYR A 52 6.68 9.84 -0.95
N GLY A 53 5.61 9.60 -0.22
CA GLY A 53 5.21 10.41 0.94
C GLY A 53 6.25 10.48 2.04
N ALA A 54 6.97 9.38 2.33
CA ALA A 54 8.05 9.36 3.32
C ALA A 54 9.23 10.25 2.90
N ILE A 55 9.59 10.25 1.61
CA ILE A 55 10.65 11.11 1.07
C ILE A 55 10.21 12.57 1.18
N LEU A 56 9.00 12.89 0.74
CA LEU A 56 8.46 14.26 0.77
C LEU A 56 8.38 14.82 2.21
N GLY A 57 8.07 13.97 3.20
CA GLY A 57 8.04 14.32 4.63
C GLY A 57 9.42 14.49 5.27
N SER A 58 10.50 14.10 4.59
CA SER A 58 11.85 14.19 5.12
C SER A 58 12.43 15.62 5.06
N GLU A 59 13.50 15.85 5.81
CA GLU A 59 14.30 17.09 5.75
C GLU A 59 15.55 16.93 4.85
N GLY A 60 15.63 15.81 4.14
CA GLY A 60 16.76 15.48 3.26
C GLY A 60 16.47 15.70 1.79
N GLU A 61 17.27 15.06 0.94
CA GLU A 61 17.14 15.06 -0.51
C GLU A 61 15.73 14.57 -0.91
N GLY A 62 15.05 15.31 -1.79
CA GLY A 62 13.68 15.04 -2.22
C GLY A 62 12.59 15.45 -1.22
N GLY A 63 12.96 15.92 -0.01
CA GLY A 63 12.02 16.36 1.02
C GLY A 63 11.46 17.75 0.73
N ASN A 64 10.16 17.92 0.99
CA ASN A 64 9.47 19.21 0.91
C ASN A 64 8.19 19.17 1.75
N ARG A 65 8.32 19.52 3.02
CA ARG A 65 7.20 19.50 3.97
C ARG A 65 6.11 20.52 3.65
N GLU A 66 6.45 21.65 3.05
CA GLU A 66 5.47 22.64 2.60
C GLU A 66 4.58 22.03 1.51
N ARG A 67 5.20 21.39 0.51
CA ARG A 67 4.46 20.65 -0.51
C ARG A 67 3.62 19.54 0.13
N LEU A 68 4.18 18.76 1.06
CA LEU A 68 3.45 17.70 1.75
C LEU A 68 2.17 18.23 2.42
N HIS A 69 2.24 19.36 3.14
CA HIS A 69 1.06 19.95 3.75
C HIS A 69 0.02 20.33 2.69
N ASN A 70 0.43 21.00 1.61
CA ASN A 70 -0.46 21.41 0.54
C ASN A 70 -1.14 20.19 -0.13
N GLU A 71 -0.39 19.10 -0.36
CA GLU A 71 -0.92 17.83 -0.90
C GLU A 71 -1.98 17.23 0.03
N LEU A 72 -1.66 17.09 1.32
CA LEU A 72 -2.57 16.48 2.29
C LEU A 72 -3.81 17.34 2.54
N ASP A 73 -3.68 18.66 2.61
CA ASP A 73 -4.81 19.57 2.78
C ASP A 73 -5.74 19.53 1.57
N PHE A 74 -5.17 19.44 0.36
CA PHE A 74 -5.95 19.35 -0.86
C PHE A 74 -6.70 18.01 -0.96
N LEU A 75 -6.01 16.90 -0.67
CA LEU A 75 -6.62 15.56 -0.64
C LEU A 75 -7.74 15.48 0.40
N GLN A 76 -7.50 15.97 1.63
CA GLN A 76 -8.50 16.02 2.68
C GLN A 76 -9.72 16.86 2.27
N LYS A 77 -9.51 18.01 1.62
CA LYS A 77 -10.59 18.85 1.11
C LYS A 77 -11.46 18.13 0.07
N MET A 78 -10.87 17.32 -0.80
CA MET A 78 -11.61 16.47 -1.74
C MET A 78 -12.32 15.31 -1.04
N GLY A 79 -11.99 15.03 0.22
CA GLY A 79 -12.54 13.93 1.02
C GLY A 79 -11.76 12.63 0.91
N VAL A 80 -10.60 12.62 0.24
CA VAL A 80 -9.66 11.51 0.22
C VAL A 80 -9.04 11.37 1.61
N ASP A 81 -9.22 10.22 2.24
CA ASP A 81 -8.77 9.95 3.60
C ASP A 81 -7.93 8.68 3.74
N ASN A 82 -7.64 8.01 2.62
CA ASN A 82 -6.78 6.83 2.57
C ASN A 82 -5.65 7.00 1.56
N LEU A 83 -4.42 6.79 2.01
CA LEU A 83 -3.22 6.81 1.17
C LEU A 83 -2.51 5.45 1.19
N ARG A 84 -2.04 4.98 0.05
CA ARG A 84 -1.16 3.82 -0.02
C ARG A 84 0.28 4.30 -0.20
N VAL A 85 1.17 3.94 0.73
CA VAL A 85 2.49 4.56 0.91
C VAL A 85 3.58 3.50 0.97
N LEU A 86 4.68 3.72 0.23
CA LEU A 86 5.91 2.96 0.38
C LEU A 86 6.60 3.37 1.68
N VAL A 87 6.92 2.41 2.55
CA VAL A 87 7.69 2.67 3.76
C VAL A 87 9.07 3.22 3.41
N GLY A 88 9.71 2.65 2.40
CA GLY A 88 10.95 3.16 1.83
C GLY A 88 11.59 2.18 0.85
N ALA A 89 12.56 2.67 0.09
CA ALA A 89 13.31 1.88 -0.88
C ALA A 89 14.52 1.18 -0.23
N ASP A 90 14.89 0.02 -0.78
CA ASP A 90 15.99 -0.81 -0.32
C ASP A 90 17.20 -0.76 -1.26
N GLY A 91 18.42 -0.99 -0.71
CA GLY A 91 19.63 -1.24 -1.47
C GLY A 91 20.50 -0.01 -1.71
N GLU A 92 21.58 -0.22 -2.45
CA GLU A 92 22.62 0.77 -2.71
C GLU A 92 22.10 1.95 -3.54
N ARG A 93 22.64 3.16 -3.26
CA ARG A 93 22.36 4.38 -4.02
C ARG A 93 23.06 4.38 -5.40
N GLY A 94 22.60 5.24 -6.30
CA GLY A 94 23.23 5.46 -7.61
C GLY A 94 22.85 4.41 -8.66
N ARG A 95 21.85 3.60 -8.40
CA ARG A 95 21.35 2.65 -9.39
C ARG A 95 20.36 3.32 -10.35
N LYS A 96 20.50 3.04 -11.63
CA LYS A 96 19.59 3.55 -12.65
C LYS A 96 18.14 3.14 -12.35
N ASN A 97 17.21 4.06 -12.56
CA ASN A 97 15.77 3.85 -12.44
C ASN A 97 15.30 3.37 -11.05
N LYS A 98 16.02 3.77 -10.00
CA LYS A 98 15.68 3.43 -8.62
C LYS A 98 15.36 4.66 -7.79
N VAL A 99 14.37 4.55 -6.93
CA VAL A 99 13.99 5.59 -5.98
C VAL A 99 15.12 5.90 -5.02
N GLU A 100 15.43 7.19 -4.87
CA GLU A 100 16.43 7.72 -3.95
C GLU A 100 15.86 8.94 -3.17
N PRO A 101 16.31 9.17 -1.94
CA PRO A 101 17.23 8.35 -1.16
C PRO A 101 16.59 7.03 -0.67
N THR A 102 17.40 6.00 -0.54
CA THR A 102 16.94 4.70 0.00
C THR A 102 16.76 4.76 1.51
N LEU A 103 15.79 4.01 2.02
CA LEU A 103 15.56 3.83 3.44
C LEU A 103 16.57 2.85 4.04
N GLN A 104 16.63 1.64 3.50
CA GLN A 104 17.54 0.60 3.98
C GLN A 104 18.73 0.49 3.03
N CYS A 105 19.89 1.01 3.45
CA CYS A 105 21.09 1.07 2.63
C CYS A 105 21.90 -0.25 2.67
N ALA A 106 21.79 -0.99 3.75
CA ALA A 106 22.35 -2.31 3.99
C ALA A 106 21.46 -3.02 5.02
N PRO A 107 21.57 -4.33 5.24
CA PRO A 107 20.73 -5.06 6.18
C PRO A 107 20.72 -4.43 7.58
N GLY A 108 19.54 -3.96 8.04
CA GLY A 108 19.38 -3.30 9.34
C GLY A 108 20.02 -1.92 9.47
N VAL A 109 20.54 -1.34 8.37
CA VAL A 109 21.12 0.01 8.34
C VAL A 109 20.16 0.96 7.66
N TYR A 110 19.47 1.76 8.46
CA TYR A 110 18.42 2.66 8.00
C TYR A 110 18.88 4.10 7.83
N ASN A 111 18.36 4.75 6.81
CA ASN A 111 18.48 6.20 6.63
C ASN A 111 17.51 6.90 7.59
N ASP A 112 18.06 7.45 8.67
CA ASP A 112 17.28 8.11 9.72
C ASP A 112 16.48 9.31 9.21
N THR A 113 16.93 9.98 8.15
CA THR A 113 16.22 11.07 7.52
C THR A 113 14.91 10.61 6.86
N ILE A 114 14.93 9.45 6.18
CA ILE A 114 13.73 8.87 5.56
C ILE A 114 12.79 8.30 6.63
N LEU A 115 13.32 7.64 7.66
CA LEU A 115 12.51 7.21 8.81
C LEU A 115 11.82 8.41 9.48
N ALA A 116 12.54 9.52 9.66
CA ALA A 116 11.96 10.75 10.19
C ALA A 116 10.88 11.33 9.25
N GLY A 117 11.06 11.20 7.94
CA GLY A 117 10.09 11.62 6.95
C GLY A 117 8.80 10.80 7.00
N LEU A 118 8.92 9.47 7.16
CA LEU A 118 7.78 8.58 7.38
C LEU A 118 7.05 8.92 8.68
N ASP A 119 7.79 9.11 9.79
CA ASP A 119 7.21 9.54 11.07
C ASP A 119 6.45 10.85 10.94
N TYR A 120 7.02 11.81 10.18
CA TYR A 120 6.37 13.10 9.95
C TYR A 120 5.10 12.97 9.14
N LEU A 121 5.14 12.20 8.04
CA LEU A 121 3.95 11.89 7.25
C LEU A 121 2.84 11.30 8.12
N MET A 122 3.15 10.27 8.92
CA MET A 122 2.16 9.63 9.81
C MET A 122 1.57 10.60 10.83
N ALA A 123 2.41 11.47 11.41
CA ALA A 123 1.94 12.52 12.32
C ALA A 123 0.97 13.51 11.62
N GLU A 124 1.26 13.89 10.37
CA GLU A 124 0.43 14.79 9.58
C GLU A 124 -0.88 14.14 9.12
N LEU A 125 -0.87 12.83 8.82
CA LEU A 125 -2.09 12.06 8.53
C LEU A 125 -3.00 11.98 9.76
N GLY A 126 -2.44 11.65 10.93
CA GLY A 126 -3.19 11.58 12.18
C GLY A 126 -3.88 12.91 12.54
N LYS A 127 -3.21 14.06 12.36
CA LYS A 127 -3.80 15.40 12.55
C LYS A 127 -5.02 15.64 11.66
N ARG A 128 -5.01 15.07 10.44
CA ARG A 128 -6.07 15.23 9.44
C ARG A 128 -7.12 14.12 9.49
N LYS A 129 -6.98 13.16 10.41
CA LYS A 129 -7.82 11.95 10.48
C LYS A 129 -7.81 11.16 9.16
N MET A 130 -6.68 11.13 8.50
CA MET A 130 -6.40 10.32 7.32
C MET A 130 -5.67 9.04 7.73
N THR A 131 -5.77 8.01 6.92
CA THR A 131 -5.13 6.72 7.16
C THR A 131 -4.15 6.36 6.05
N ALA A 132 -3.20 5.49 6.37
CA ALA A 132 -2.27 4.93 5.38
C ALA A 132 -2.28 3.40 5.38
N VAL A 133 -2.22 2.83 4.17
CA VAL A 133 -1.74 1.46 3.94
C VAL A 133 -0.24 1.55 3.73
N LEU A 134 0.55 0.94 4.61
CA LEU A 134 2.01 0.97 4.56
C LEU A 134 2.54 -0.32 3.94
N TYR A 135 3.01 -0.29 2.68
CA TYR A 135 3.63 -1.46 2.09
C TYR A 135 5.14 -1.52 2.37
N LEU A 136 5.55 -2.70 2.86
CA LEU A 136 6.86 -2.93 3.47
C LEU A 136 7.95 -3.28 2.46
N ASN A 137 7.58 -3.86 1.32
CA ASN A 137 8.50 -4.32 0.30
C ASN A 137 7.94 -4.09 -1.09
N ASN A 138 8.73 -4.43 -2.10
CA ASN A 138 8.32 -4.40 -3.50
C ASN A 138 8.93 -5.60 -4.23
N SER A 139 8.20 -6.26 -5.09
CA SER A 139 8.81 -7.27 -5.95
C SER A 139 9.61 -6.65 -7.11
N TRP A 140 9.33 -5.39 -7.43
CA TRP A 140 9.97 -4.66 -8.52
C TRP A 140 11.21 -3.87 -8.06
N GLU A 141 12.15 -3.71 -8.98
CA GLU A 141 13.47 -3.13 -8.71
C GLU A 141 13.46 -1.62 -8.41
N TRP A 142 12.45 -0.90 -8.85
CA TRP A 142 12.42 0.56 -8.74
C TRP A 142 12.48 1.08 -7.28
N SER A 143 12.15 0.25 -6.32
CA SER A 143 12.39 0.53 -4.90
C SER A 143 13.31 -0.51 -4.23
N GLY A 144 14.10 -1.25 -5.01
CA GLY A 144 15.09 -2.23 -4.52
C GLY A 144 14.51 -3.62 -4.34
N GLY A 145 13.57 -3.79 -3.45
CA GLY A 145 12.79 -5.01 -3.29
C GLY A 145 13.60 -6.30 -3.20
N TYR A 146 13.10 -7.36 -3.79
CA TYR A 146 13.72 -8.69 -3.77
C TYR A 146 15.19 -8.67 -4.24
N SER A 147 15.52 -7.83 -5.20
CA SER A 147 16.88 -7.72 -5.73
C SER A 147 17.88 -7.27 -4.68
N ALA A 148 17.51 -6.33 -3.82
CA ALA A 148 18.39 -5.83 -2.76
C ALA A 148 18.69 -6.92 -1.72
N TYR A 149 17.67 -7.64 -1.28
CA TYR A 149 17.84 -8.72 -0.31
C TYR A 149 18.67 -9.89 -0.84
N LEU A 150 18.53 -10.23 -2.12
CA LEU A 150 19.35 -11.22 -2.79
C LEU A 150 20.82 -10.79 -2.88
N GLU A 151 21.07 -9.53 -3.24
CA GLU A 151 22.44 -9.00 -3.29
C GLU A 151 23.10 -9.05 -1.90
N TRP A 152 22.40 -8.64 -0.86
CA TRP A 152 22.92 -8.66 0.52
C TRP A 152 23.20 -10.06 1.05
N THR A 153 22.57 -11.07 0.46
CA THR A 153 22.76 -12.49 0.86
C THR A 153 23.65 -13.29 -0.07
N GLY A 154 24.42 -12.59 -0.94
CA GLY A 154 25.48 -13.21 -1.74
C GLY A 154 25.03 -13.87 -3.05
N HIS A 155 23.83 -13.54 -3.55
CA HIS A 155 23.33 -14.05 -4.83
C HIS A 155 23.85 -13.27 -6.07
N GLY A 156 24.87 -12.44 -5.88
CA GLY A 156 25.40 -11.56 -6.91
C GLY A 156 24.79 -10.16 -6.88
N LYS A 157 25.18 -9.31 -7.83
CA LYS A 157 24.67 -7.94 -7.92
C LYS A 157 23.19 -7.94 -8.31
N ALA A 158 22.44 -7.01 -7.72
CA ALA A 158 21.04 -6.81 -8.07
C ALA A 158 20.88 -6.48 -9.57
N VAL A 159 19.94 -7.15 -10.19
CA VAL A 159 19.63 -7.05 -11.62
C VAL A 159 18.58 -5.96 -11.84
N THR A 160 18.73 -5.16 -12.88
CA THR A 160 17.84 -4.07 -13.25
C THR A 160 17.27 -4.29 -14.65
N PRO A 161 15.94 -4.40 -14.85
CA PRO A 161 15.36 -4.73 -16.15
C PRO A 161 15.76 -3.78 -17.30
N SER A 162 15.87 -2.48 -17.01
CA SER A 162 16.26 -1.47 -18.02
C SER A 162 17.73 -1.56 -18.46
N VAL A 163 18.56 -2.35 -17.75
CA VAL A 163 19.98 -2.57 -18.06
C VAL A 163 20.20 -3.99 -18.54
N ASP A 164 19.67 -4.96 -17.83
CA ASP A 164 19.97 -6.40 -17.98
C ASP A 164 18.86 -7.16 -18.73
N GLY A 165 17.67 -6.55 -18.88
CA GLY A 165 16.49 -7.13 -19.50
C GLY A 165 15.60 -7.91 -18.53
N TRP A 166 14.33 -7.99 -18.89
CA TRP A 166 13.28 -8.63 -18.05
C TRP A 166 13.54 -10.11 -17.78
N ALA A 167 14.05 -10.85 -18.75
CA ALA A 167 14.35 -12.29 -18.59
C ALA A 167 15.44 -12.51 -17.52
N ALA A 168 16.50 -11.69 -17.52
CA ALA A 168 17.55 -11.75 -16.52
C ALA A 168 17.01 -11.35 -15.13
N TYR A 169 16.19 -10.31 -15.07
CA TYR A 169 15.54 -9.88 -13.83
C TYR A 169 14.68 -10.98 -13.22
N THR A 170 13.73 -11.52 -13.97
CA THR A 170 12.84 -12.60 -13.50
C THR A 170 13.63 -13.81 -13.00
N LYS A 171 14.66 -14.24 -13.77
CA LYS A 171 15.54 -15.34 -13.36
C LYS A 171 16.30 -15.04 -12.06
N TYR A 172 16.64 -13.79 -11.82
CA TYR A 172 17.34 -13.37 -10.60
C TYR A 172 16.38 -13.32 -9.40
N VAL A 173 15.27 -12.61 -9.51
CA VAL A 173 14.37 -12.34 -8.37
C VAL A 173 13.58 -13.55 -7.91
N GLN A 174 13.33 -14.55 -8.77
CA GLN A 174 12.68 -15.79 -8.37
C GLN A 174 13.45 -16.55 -7.27
N GLN A 175 14.76 -16.29 -7.11
CA GLN A 175 15.58 -16.90 -6.06
C GLN A 175 15.22 -16.38 -4.66
N PHE A 176 14.55 -15.22 -4.54
CA PHE A 176 14.21 -14.64 -3.25
C PHE A 176 13.37 -15.60 -2.38
N ILE A 177 12.36 -16.21 -2.98
CA ILE A 177 11.47 -17.15 -2.27
C ILE A 177 12.22 -18.42 -1.83
N GLN A 178 13.27 -18.81 -2.55
CA GLN A 178 14.11 -19.96 -2.24
C GLN A 178 15.20 -19.62 -1.20
N SER A 179 15.51 -18.35 -0.97
CA SER A 179 16.59 -17.90 -0.09
C SER A 179 16.09 -17.65 1.32
N ASP A 180 16.35 -18.58 2.25
CA ASP A 180 15.99 -18.41 3.66
C ASP A 180 16.68 -17.20 4.29
N SER A 181 17.94 -16.92 3.90
CA SER A 181 18.67 -15.76 4.40
C SER A 181 18.05 -14.45 3.95
N ALA A 182 17.60 -14.34 2.70
CA ALA A 182 16.91 -13.14 2.20
C ALA A 182 15.56 -12.93 2.91
N LYS A 183 14.78 -14.02 3.07
CA LYS A 183 13.50 -13.98 3.83
C LYS A 183 13.71 -13.59 5.29
N GLN A 184 14.77 -14.06 5.95
CA GLN A 184 15.11 -13.69 7.33
C GLN A 184 15.50 -12.22 7.47
N LEU A 185 16.26 -11.66 6.51
CA LEU A 185 16.56 -10.22 6.50
C LEU A 185 15.28 -9.41 6.37
N PHE A 186 14.38 -9.81 5.46
CA PHE A 186 13.08 -9.15 5.32
C PHE A 186 12.25 -9.25 6.61
N ALA A 187 12.19 -10.42 7.25
CA ALA A 187 11.47 -10.59 8.50
C ALA A 187 12.04 -9.70 9.64
N SER A 188 13.36 -9.49 9.67
CA SER A 188 13.99 -8.55 10.61
C SER A 188 13.59 -7.10 10.33
N TYR A 189 13.61 -6.69 9.07
CA TYR A 189 13.12 -5.38 8.65
C TYR A 189 11.64 -5.15 9.02
N VAL A 190 10.78 -6.14 8.80
CA VAL A 190 9.35 -6.07 9.21
C VAL A 190 9.23 -5.78 10.71
N LYS A 191 10.00 -6.48 11.55
CA LYS A 191 9.99 -6.24 13.00
C LYS A 191 10.41 -4.83 13.37
N ASP A 192 11.49 -4.34 12.75
CA ASP A 192 12.02 -3.01 13.04
C ASP A 192 11.03 -1.91 12.68
N ILE A 193 10.34 -2.04 11.55
CA ILE A 193 9.36 -1.04 11.09
C ILE A 193 8.05 -1.12 11.88
N VAL A 194 7.48 -2.31 12.05
CA VAL A 194 6.19 -2.48 12.76
C VAL A 194 6.30 -2.03 14.22
N MET A 195 7.42 -2.30 14.87
CA MET A 195 7.66 -1.94 16.29
C MET A 195 8.21 -0.52 16.49
N ARG A 196 8.28 0.27 15.42
CA ARG A 196 8.82 1.64 15.48
C ARG A 196 8.00 2.54 16.41
N VAL A 197 8.67 3.46 17.08
CA VAL A 197 8.06 4.59 17.79
C VAL A 197 8.21 5.84 16.95
N ASN A 198 7.09 6.47 16.61
CA ASN A 198 7.08 7.71 15.85
C ASN A 198 7.81 8.83 16.61
N ARG A 199 8.78 9.44 15.97
CA ARG A 199 9.66 10.46 16.57
C ARG A 199 8.92 11.76 16.96
N TYR A 200 7.83 12.09 16.27
CA TYR A 200 7.06 13.32 16.48
C TYR A 200 5.91 13.13 17.47
N THR A 201 5.13 12.07 17.29
CA THR A 201 3.95 11.79 18.14
C THR A 201 4.29 11.04 19.42
N LYS A 202 5.44 10.33 19.45
CA LYS A 202 5.85 9.38 20.51
C LYS A 202 4.94 8.16 20.64
N ILE A 203 4.03 7.96 19.70
CA ILE A 203 3.15 6.80 19.63
C ILE A 203 3.91 5.67 18.91
N LYS A 204 3.77 4.45 19.37
CA LYS A 204 4.25 3.27 18.63
C LYS A 204 3.41 3.10 17.37
N TYR A 205 3.99 2.63 16.28
CA TYR A 205 3.24 2.38 15.05
C TYR A 205 2.11 1.37 15.26
N VAL A 206 2.32 0.35 16.08
CA VAL A 206 1.27 -0.61 16.45
C VAL A 206 0.07 0.01 17.22
N ASP A 207 0.22 1.23 17.72
CA ASP A 207 -0.80 1.98 18.47
C ASP A 207 -1.28 3.23 17.71
N ASP A 208 -0.83 3.44 16.46
CA ASP A 208 -1.14 4.65 15.68
C ASP A 208 -2.37 4.44 14.78
N PRO A 209 -3.53 5.01 15.10
CA PRO A 209 -4.74 4.82 14.30
C PRO A 209 -4.69 5.44 12.89
N ALA A 210 -3.64 6.21 12.58
CA ALA A 210 -3.38 6.67 11.23
C ALA A 210 -2.85 5.56 10.31
N ILE A 211 -2.43 4.41 10.84
CA ILE A 211 -2.16 3.22 10.03
C ILE A 211 -3.47 2.44 9.88
N LEU A 212 -3.89 2.18 8.65
CA LEU A 212 -5.00 1.30 8.35
C LEU A 212 -4.53 -0.16 8.28
N SER A 213 -3.45 -0.38 7.55
CA SER A 213 -2.98 -1.73 7.25
C SER A 213 -1.47 -1.76 7.03
N TRP A 214 -0.86 -2.85 7.49
CA TRP A 214 0.43 -3.32 7.01
C TRP A 214 0.23 -4.15 5.76
N GLN A 215 0.99 -3.83 4.73
CA GLN A 215 0.96 -4.57 3.49
C GLN A 215 2.31 -5.26 3.26
N ILE A 216 2.28 -6.56 2.98
CA ILE A 216 3.50 -7.38 2.86
C ILE A 216 4.43 -6.82 1.79
N GLY A 217 3.88 -6.43 0.64
CA GLY A 217 4.67 -5.83 -0.42
C GLY A 217 3.83 -5.20 -1.51
N ASN A 218 4.47 -4.46 -2.39
CA ASN A 218 3.89 -4.06 -3.66
C ASN A 218 4.06 -5.20 -4.66
N GLU A 219 2.93 -5.71 -5.14
CA GLU A 219 2.86 -6.74 -6.18
C GLU A 219 3.76 -7.95 -5.93
N PRO A 220 3.70 -8.57 -4.73
CA PRO A 220 4.53 -9.74 -4.44
C PRO A 220 4.21 -10.88 -5.41
N ARG A 221 5.28 -11.56 -5.91
CA ARG A 221 5.18 -12.60 -6.93
C ARG A 221 6.08 -13.80 -6.63
N ALA A 222 5.68 -14.95 -7.16
CA ALA A 222 6.49 -16.16 -7.16
C ALA A 222 7.59 -16.13 -8.24
N PHE A 223 7.36 -15.43 -9.35
CA PHE A 223 8.18 -15.35 -10.56
C PHE A 223 8.46 -16.68 -11.26
N SER A 224 7.89 -17.76 -10.81
CA SER A 224 7.89 -19.06 -11.50
C SER A 224 6.80 -19.98 -10.96
N ASP A 225 6.38 -20.95 -11.77
CA ASP A 225 5.40 -21.95 -11.34
C ASP A 225 5.92 -22.84 -10.22
N GLU A 226 7.21 -23.17 -10.22
CA GLU A 226 7.86 -24.01 -9.22
C GLU A 226 7.87 -23.36 -7.83
N ASN A 227 7.84 -22.03 -7.78
CA ASN A 227 7.89 -21.27 -6.53
C ASN A 227 6.51 -21.03 -5.88
N LYS A 228 5.40 -21.35 -6.54
CA LYS A 228 4.05 -21.02 -6.09
C LYS A 228 3.76 -21.46 -4.65
N GLU A 229 4.12 -22.69 -4.31
CA GLU A 229 3.89 -23.25 -2.98
C GLU A 229 4.74 -22.57 -1.91
N LEU A 230 6.03 -22.35 -2.20
CA LEU A 230 6.94 -21.64 -1.30
C LEU A 230 6.52 -20.18 -1.12
N PHE A 231 6.03 -19.54 -2.18
CA PHE A 231 5.53 -18.19 -2.16
C PHE A 231 4.29 -18.05 -1.26
N ALA A 232 3.31 -18.96 -1.43
CA ALA A 232 2.13 -18.96 -0.57
C ALA A 232 2.50 -19.15 0.92
N SER A 233 3.43 -20.08 1.20
CA SER A 233 3.92 -20.30 2.57
C SER A 233 4.60 -19.07 3.14
N TRP A 234 5.46 -18.40 2.37
CA TRP A 234 6.16 -17.19 2.79
C TRP A 234 5.16 -16.03 3.06
N MET A 235 4.14 -15.85 2.21
CA MET A 235 3.09 -14.85 2.43
C MET A 235 2.37 -15.08 3.76
N SER A 236 2.02 -16.33 4.06
CA SER A 236 1.40 -16.73 5.34
C SER A 236 2.33 -16.48 6.54
N GLU A 237 3.61 -16.84 6.42
CA GLU A 237 4.63 -16.61 7.47
C GLU A 237 4.79 -15.13 7.80
N VAL A 238 4.86 -14.27 6.78
CA VAL A 238 4.98 -12.81 6.99
C VAL A 238 3.71 -12.23 7.57
N ALA A 239 2.53 -12.62 7.09
CA ALA A 239 1.26 -12.19 7.66
C ALA A 239 1.15 -12.58 9.14
N ALA A 240 1.49 -13.82 9.49
CA ALA A 240 1.51 -14.30 10.87
C ALA A 240 2.53 -13.54 11.73
N LEU A 241 3.72 -13.23 11.19
CA LEU A 241 4.71 -12.40 11.87
C LEU A 241 4.14 -11.03 12.22
N ILE A 242 3.55 -10.32 11.23
CA ILE A 242 2.97 -8.99 11.46
C ILE A 242 1.87 -9.08 12.54
N LYS A 243 0.93 -10.03 12.43
CA LYS A 243 -0.15 -10.24 13.42
C LYS A 243 0.37 -10.59 14.82
N SER A 244 1.54 -11.23 14.93
CA SER A 244 2.17 -11.51 16.22
C SER A 244 2.72 -10.25 16.91
N LEU A 245 3.12 -9.25 16.12
CA LEU A 245 3.67 -7.97 16.58
C LEU A 245 2.58 -6.92 16.81
N ASP A 246 1.55 -6.94 15.96
CA ASP A 246 0.50 -5.93 15.90
C ASP A 246 -0.89 -6.58 15.81
N ARG A 247 -1.71 -6.32 16.82
CA ARG A 247 -3.08 -6.85 16.92
C ARG A 247 -4.16 -5.83 16.56
N ASN A 248 -3.76 -4.58 16.31
CA ASN A 248 -4.66 -3.47 16.07
C ASN A 248 -4.92 -3.26 14.59
N HIS A 249 -3.88 -3.40 13.75
CA HIS A 249 -3.98 -3.06 12.33
C HIS A 249 -4.29 -4.26 11.46
N LEU A 250 -4.86 -3.95 10.30
CA LEU A 250 -5.13 -4.92 9.25
C LEU A 250 -3.82 -5.35 8.57
N VAL A 251 -3.85 -6.51 7.95
CA VAL A 251 -2.76 -7.04 7.12
C VAL A 251 -3.29 -7.39 5.75
N SER A 252 -2.59 -6.98 4.70
CA SER A 252 -2.90 -7.34 3.32
C SER A 252 -1.67 -7.82 2.56
N SER A 253 -1.93 -8.51 1.45
CA SER A 253 -0.88 -9.05 0.60
C SER A 253 -0.20 -8.00 -0.28
N GLY A 254 -0.97 -7.06 -0.85
CA GLY A 254 -0.56 -6.14 -1.92
C GLY A 254 -0.49 -6.80 -3.30
N SER A 255 -1.21 -7.92 -3.47
CA SER A 255 -1.25 -8.67 -4.72
C SER A 255 -2.06 -7.95 -5.79
N GLU A 256 -1.63 -8.04 -7.05
CA GLU A 256 -2.40 -7.61 -8.21
C GLU A 256 -3.68 -8.44 -8.45
N GLY A 257 -3.84 -9.56 -7.75
CA GLY A 257 -4.86 -10.56 -8.05
C GLY A 257 -4.28 -11.76 -8.78
N GLU A 258 -5.11 -12.41 -9.61
CA GLU A 258 -4.67 -13.55 -10.44
C GLU A 258 -3.42 -13.22 -11.27
N LYS A 259 -3.33 -12.01 -11.82
CA LYS A 259 -2.17 -11.55 -12.61
C LYS A 259 -0.88 -11.58 -11.81
N GLY A 260 -0.90 -11.14 -10.56
CA GLY A 260 0.24 -11.20 -9.64
C GLY A 260 0.56 -12.60 -9.11
N CYS A 261 -0.32 -13.56 -9.33
CA CYS A 261 -0.17 -14.95 -8.93
C CYS A 261 0.13 -15.88 -10.13
N GLU A 262 0.97 -15.46 -11.06
CA GLU A 262 1.35 -16.21 -12.26
C GLU A 262 0.13 -16.66 -13.11
N ASN A 263 -0.91 -15.82 -13.19
CA ASN A 263 -2.21 -16.09 -13.80
C ASN A 263 -2.92 -17.32 -13.18
N ASP A 264 -2.69 -17.58 -11.91
CA ASP A 264 -3.27 -18.70 -11.18
C ASP A 264 -4.21 -18.20 -10.05
N LEU A 265 -5.51 -18.23 -10.33
CA LEU A 265 -6.51 -17.82 -9.34
C LEU A 265 -6.51 -18.71 -8.09
N LYS A 266 -6.08 -19.98 -8.20
CA LYS A 266 -6.01 -20.88 -7.04
C LYS A 266 -4.86 -20.50 -6.11
N LEU A 267 -3.75 -20.04 -6.65
CA LEU A 267 -2.66 -19.48 -5.83
C LEU A 267 -3.12 -18.20 -5.11
N TYR A 268 -3.79 -17.30 -5.83
CA TYR A 268 -4.38 -16.11 -5.24
C TYR A 268 -5.37 -16.45 -4.12
N GLU A 269 -6.28 -17.38 -4.38
CA GLU A 269 -7.23 -17.90 -3.40
C GLU A 269 -6.53 -18.47 -2.16
N LYS A 270 -5.51 -19.33 -2.36
CA LYS A 270 -4.75 -19.94 -1.28
C LYS A 270 -4.13 -18.90 -0.34
N ILE A 271 -3.54 -17.84 -0.89
CA ILE A 271 -2.94 -16.75 -0.12
C ILE A 271 -4.02 -16.00 0.68
N HIS A 272 -5.14 -15.64 0.04
CA HIS A 272 -6.18 -14.81 0.67
C HIS A 272 -7.15 -15.60 1.56
N ALA A 273 -7.10 -16.93 1.53
CA ALA A 273 -7.77 -17.79 2.51
C ALA A 273 -7.12 -17.76 3.90
N ASP A 274 -5.87 -17.30 4.01
CA ASP A 274 -5.16 -17.20 5.30
C ASP A 274 -5.86 -16.22 6.23
N ASN A 275 -6.10 -16.65 7.48
CA ASN A 275 -6.78 -15.84 8.50
C ASN A 275 -5.97 -14.62 8.96
N ASN A 276 -4.67 -14.58 8.71
CA ASN A 276 -3.81 -13.45 9.04
C ASN A 276 -3.82 -12.36 7.93
N ILE A 277 -4.45 -12.63 6.78
CA ILE A 277 -4.69 -11.65 5.72
C ILE A 277 -6.16 -11.21 5.83
N ASP A 278 -6.37 -9.95 6.19
CA ASP A 278 -7.70 -9.45 6.57
C ASP A 278 -8.57 -9.10 5.37
N TYR A 279 -8.00 -8.72 4.24
CA TYR A 279 -8.74 -8.32 3.05
C TYR A 279 -8.00 -8.68 1.75
N LEU A 280 -8.75 -8.78 0.67
CA LEU A 280 -8.25 -9.06 -0.66
C LEU A 280 -7.80 -7.78 -1.35
N THR A 281 -6.75 -7.87 -2.14
CA THR A 281 -6.23 -6.76 -2.94
C THR A 281 -6.13 -7.15 -4.40
N ILE A 282 -6.47 -6.22 -5.29
CA ILE A 282 -6.23 -6.36 -6.72
C ILE A 282 -5.69 -5.06 -7.30
N HIS A 283 -4.89 -5.16 -8.36
CA HIS A 283 -4.46 -4.04 -9.20
C HIS A 283 -4.98 -4.25 -10.62
N ILE A 284 -5.23 -3.17 -11.35
CA ILE A 284 -5.81 -3.23 -12.69
C ILE A 284 -5.09 -2.27 -13.61
N TRP A 285 -4.35 -2.82 -14.56
CA TRP A 285 -3.50 -2.07 -15.47
C TRP A 285 -3.86 -2.28 -16.95
N PRO A 286 -4.89 -1.58 -17.49
CA PRO A 286 -5.37 -1.79 -18.85
C PRO A 286 -4.29 -1.66 -19.94
N TYR A 287 -3.37 -0.70 -19.78
CA TYR A 287 -2.28 -0.51 -20.72
C TYR A 287 -1.24 -1.64 -20.65
N ASN A 288 -0.76 -1.98 -19.45
CA ASN A 288 0.24 -3.02 -19.24
C ASN A 288 -0.29 -4.41 -19.65
N TRP A 289 -1.58 -4.64 -19.47
CA TRP A 289 -2.25 -5.88 -19.85
C TRP A 289 -2.75 -5.88 -21.30
N LYS A 290 -2.43 -4.82 -22.07
CA LYS A 290 -2.77 -4.69 -23.49
C LYS A 290 -4.28 -4.67 -23.80
N TRP A 291 -5.08 -4.24 -22.81
CA TRP A 291 -6.52 -3.97 -23.02
C TRP A 291 -6.74 -2.65 -23.75
N ILE A 292 -5.79 -1.73 -23.65
CA ILE A 292 -5.72 -0.51 -24.45
C ILE A 292 -4.34 -0.39 -25.12
N LYS A 293 -4.26 0.43 -26.15
CA LYS A 293 -3.02 0.74 -26.87
C LYS A 293 -2.83 2.25 -26.92
N GLN A 294 -1.57 2.67 -27.09
CA GLN A 294 -1.18 4.06 -27.12
C GLN A 294 -1.97 4.91 -28.15
N ASP A 295 -2.24 4.33 -29.31
CA ASP A 295 -2.90 4.97 -30.45
C ASP A 295 -4.43 4.79 -30.48
N SER A 296 -5.00 4.09 -29.53
CA SER A 296 -6.41 3.67 -29.55
C SER A 296 -7.07 3.74 -28.17
N ILE A 297 -6.69 4.73 -27.35
CA ILE A 297 -7.21 4.87 -25.98
C ILE A 297 -8.72 5.10 -25.99
N ALA A 298 -9.20 6.03 -26.83
CA ALA A 298 -10.61 6.41 -26.88
C ALA A 298 -11.51 5.26 -27.41
N GLU A 299 -11.01 4.51 -28.39
CA GLU A 299 -11.75 3.40 -29.00
C GLU A 299 -11.84 2.19 -28.08
N LEU A 300 -10.86 2.02 -27.18
CA LEU A 300 -10.73 0.83 -26.33
C LEU A 300 -11.17 1.04 -24.88
N VAL A 301 -11.55 2.25 -24.47
CA VAL A 301 -11.96 2.52 -23.08
C VAL A 301 -13.17 1.67 -22.65
N VAL A 302 -14.12 1.43 -23.55
CA VAL A 302 -15.30 0.59 -23.28
C VAL A 302 -14.88 -0.86 -23.03
N ALA A 303 -14.05 -1.44 -23.90
CA ALA A 303 -13.53 -2.78 -23.73
C ALA A 303 -12.65 -2.92 -22.46
N ALA A 304 -11.90 -1.87 -22.13
CA ALA A 304 -11.13 -1.83 -20.89
C ALA A 304 -12.04 -1.90 -19.64
N LYS A 305 -13.16 -1.17 -19.64
CA LYS A 305 -14.17 -1.23 -18.55
C LYS A 305 -14.80 -2.62 -18.44
N GLU A 306 -15.16 -3.26 -19.56
CA GLU A 306 -15.72 -4.62 -19.57
C GLU A 306 -14.73 -5.63 -18.97
N ASN A 307 -13.49 -5.61 -19.43
CA ASN A 307 -12.43 -6.48 -18.89
C ASN A 307 -12.18 -6.23 -17.38
N THR A 308 -12.19 -4.96 -16.96
CA THR A 308 -12.09 -4.54 -15.57
C THR A 308 -13.23 -5.12 -14.73
N GLY A 309 -14.48 -5.01 -15.21
CA GLY A 309 -15.65 -5.58 -14.53
C GLY A 309 -15.56 -7.09 -14.36
N LEU A 310 -15.13 -7.82 -15.40
CA LEU A 310 -14.93 -9.26 -15.34
C LEU A 310 -13.81 -9.64 -14.32
N TYR A 311 -12.72 -8.87 -14.31
CA TYR A 311 -11.62 -9.10 -13.37
C TYR A 311 -12.07 -8.87 -11.92
N ILE A 312 -12.76 -7.77 -11.65
CA ILE A 312 -13.32 -7.44 -10.33
C ILE A 312 -14.31 -8.54 -9.88
N SER A 313 -15.26 -8.91 -10.74
CA SER A 313 -16.28 -9.91 -10.40
C SER A 313 -15.67 -11.25 -9.98
N LYS A 314 -14.68 -11.72 -10.73
CA LYS A 314 -13.96 -12.96 -10.46
C LYS A 314 -13.29 -12.98 -9.07
N HIS A 315 -12.72 -11.85 -8.65
CA HIS A 315 -12.08 -11.73 -7.34
C HIS A 315 -13.09 -11.48 -6.20
N LEU A 316 -14.21 -10.79 -6.51
CA LEU A 316 -15.32 -10.63 -5.55
C LEU A 316 -15.98 -11.96 -5.17
N GLU A 317 -16.03 -12.95 -6.06
CA GLU A 317 -16.49 -14.30 -5.71
C GLU A 317 -15.66 -14.92 -4.60
N LEU A 318 -14.33 -14.70 -4.60
CA LEU A 318 -13.45 -15.13 -3.53
C LEU A 318 -13.63 -14.30 -2.25
N ALA A 319 -13.80 -12.99 -2.38
CA ALA A 319 -14.14 -12.11 -1.26
C ALA A 319 -15.42 -12.59 -0.54
N GLN A 320 -16.47 -12.95 -1.31
CA GLN A 320 -17.71 -13.54 -0.78
C GLN A 320 -17.46 -14.89 -0.12
N LYS A 321 -16.68 -15.77 -0.76
CA LYS A 321 -16.37 -17.11 -0.24
C LYS A 321 -15.70 -17.06 1.14
N TYR A 322 -14.79 -16.10 1.34
CA TYR A 322 -14.03 -15.94 2.59
C TYR A 322 -14.60 -14.87 3.52
N ASN A 323 -15.70 -14.21 3.14
CA ASN A 323 -16.31 -13.12 3.87
C ASN A 323 -15.31 -12.05 4.30
N LYS A 324 -14.49 -11.57 3.32
CA LYS A 324 -13.47 -10.55 3.49
C LYS A 324 -13.73 -9.36 2.57
N PRO A 325 -13.40 -8.14 3.00
CA PRO A 325 -13.44 -6.98 2.09
C PRO A 325 -12.43 -7.15 0.95
N MET A 326 -12.66 -6.45 -0.15
CA MET A 326 -11.74 -6.34 -1.27
C MET A 326 -11.47 -4.88 -1.59
N VAL A 327 -10.22 -4.55 -1.95
CA VAL A 327 -9.79 -3.21 -2.37
C VAL A 327 -9.10 -3.28 -3.73
N ILE A 328 -9.43 -2.37 -4.62
CA ILE A 328 -8.66 -2.11 -5.84
C ILE A 328 -7.54 -1.15 -5.47
N GLU A 329 -6.36 -1.66 -5.11
CA GLU A 329 -5.28 -0.83 -4.55
C GLU A 329 -4.47 -0.06 -5.57
N GLU A 330 -4.53 -0.51 -6.83
CA GLU A 330 -3.98 0.23 -7.96
C GLU A 330 -4.88 0.09 -9.18
N PHE A 331 -5.09 1.19 -9.84
CA PHE A 331 -5.56 1.26 -11.21
C PHE A 331 -5.12 2.59 -11.80
N GLY A 332 -4.71 2.56 -13.04
CA GLY A 332 -4.29 3.74 -13.77
C GLY A 332 -4.84 3.75 -15.18
N PHE A 333 -4.94 4.94 -15.74
CA PHE A 333 -5.32 5.13 -17.13
C PHE A 333 -4.58 6.33 -17.69
N PRO A 334 -3.91 6.22 -18.85
CA PRO A 334 -3.13 7.31 -19.42
C PRO A 334 -4.00 8.50 -19.80
N ARG A 335 -3.38 9.67 -19.95
CA ARG A 335 -4.04 10.85 -20.55
C ARG A 335 -4.37 10.59 -21.99
N ASP A 336 -5.37 11.32 -22.52
CA ASP A 336 -5.77 11.25 -23.91
C ASP A 336 -4.58 11.49 -24.84
N GLY A 337 -4.52 10.72 -25.92
CA GLY A 337 -3.40 10.75 -26.84
C GLY A 337 -2.07 10.24 -26.28
N PHE A 338 -2.10 9.53 -25.14
CA PHE A 338 -0.90 9.03 -24.44
C PHE A 338 0.09 10.17 -24.10
N SER A 339 -0.46 11.29 -23.69
CA SER A 339 0.31 12.51 -23.44
C SER A 339 0.88 12.55 -22.03
N PHE A 340 2.09 13.09 -21.88
CA PHE A 340 2.75 13.36 -20.61
C PHE A 340 2.52 14.79 -20.12
N ASP A 341 1.99 15.67 -20.99
CA ASP A 341 1.70 17.06 -20.59
C ASP A 341 0.47 17.11 -19.69
N LYS A 342 0.64 17.64 -18.48
CA LYS A 342 -0.43 17.79 -17.50
C LYS A 342 -1.58 18.71 -17.94
N LYS A 343 -1.43 19.45 -19.06
CA LYS A 343 -2.51 20.23 -19.67
C LYS A 343 -3.33 19.44 -20.67
N SER A 344 -2.90 18.22 -21.02
CA SER A 344 -3.64 17.37 -21.95
C SER A 344 -4.95 16.90 -21.36
N SER A 345 -5.90 16.62 -22.23
CA SER A 345 -7.22 16.09 -21.89
C SER A 345 -7.12 14.79 -21.06
N THR A 346 -8.09 14.61 -20.16
CA THR A 346 -8.25 13.42 -19.31
C THR A 346 -9.65 12.80 -19.50
N VAL A 347 -10.33 13.05 -20.61
CA VAL A 347 -11.72 12.60 -20.82
C VAL A 347 -11.84 11.08 -20.72
N ASN A 348 -11.00 10.31 -21.41
CA ASN A 348 -11.07 8.85 -21.37
C ASN A 348 -10.58 8.29 -20.02
N ARG A 349 -9.59 8.93 -19.38
CA ARG A 349 -9.21 8.62 -18.00
C ARG A 349 -10.39 8.80 -17.05
N ASN A 350 -11.07 9.93 -17.12
CA ASN A 350 -12.21 10.24 -16.26
C ASN A 350 -13.38 9.29 -16.51
N GLU A 351 -13.62 8.85 -17.74
CA GLU A 351 -14.61 7.83 -18.05
C GLU A 351 -14.27 6.48 -17.41
N TYR A 352 -13.01 6.08 -17.48
CA TYR A 352 -12.54 4.84 -16.86
C TYR A 352 -12.56 4.93 -15.31
N TYR A 353 -12.11 6.04 -14.74
CA TYR A 353 -12.13 6.28 -13.30
C TYR A 353 -13.54 6.31 -12.74
N ASN A 354 -14.47 6.99 -13.45
CA ASN A 354 -15.88 7.04 -13.07
C ASN A 354 -16.49 5.64 -12.98
N TYR A 355 -16.14 4.76 -13.91
CA TYR A 355 -16.62 3.37 -13.89
C TYR A 355 -16.19 2.63 -12.60
N ILE A 356 -14.92 2.72 -12.22
CA ILE A 356 -14.42 2.08 -10.97
C ILE A 356 -15.03 2.74 -9.74
N PHE A 357 -15.09 4.06 -9.70
CA PHE A 357 -15.70 4.80 -8.58
C PHE A 357 -17.19 4.48 -8.41
N ASP A 358 -17.93 4.32 -9.50
CA ASP A 358 -19.33 3.91 -9.44
C ASP A 358 -19.50 2.49 -8.89
N LEU A 359 -18.61 1.56 -9.20
CA LEU A 359 -18.62 0.21 -8.60
C LEU A 359 -18.39 0.24 -7.09
N VAL A 360 -17.44 1.05 -6.62
CA VAL A 360 -17.18 1.25 -5.18
C VAL A 360 -18.39 1.91 -4.51
N ARG A 361 -18.96 2.95 -5.12
CA ARG A 361 -20.15 3.64 -4.61
C ARG A 361 -21.35 2.70 -4.56
N GLN A 362 -21.61 1.91 -5.61
CA GLN A 362 -22.68 0.92 -5.60
C GLN A 362 -22.48 -0.10 -4.48
N SER A 363 -21.25 -0.59 -4.30
CA SER A 363 -20.92 -1.49 -3.21
C SER A 363 -21.19 -0.86 -1.83
N HIS A 364 -20.86 0.43 -1.65
CA HIS A 364 -21.21 1.19 -0.45
C HIS A 364 -22.72 1.21 -0.22
N ASP A 365 -23.53 1.58 -1.24
CA ASP A 365 -24.98 1.71 -1.14
C ASP A 365 -25.66 0.36 -0.82
N GLU A 366 -25.07 -0.75 -1.27
CA GLU A 366 -25.54 -2.12 -1.08
C GLU A 366 -24.91 -2.84 0.12
N ASN A 367 -24.02 -2.20 0.88
CA ASN A 367 -23.17 -2.81 1.90
C ASN A 367 -22.40 -4.04 1.39
N GLY A 368 -21.83 -3.90 0.19
CA GLY A 368 -21.06 -4.95 -0.48
C GLY A 368 -19.62 -5.06 0.00
N LEU A 369 -18.87 -5.99 -0.60
CA LEU A 369 -17.51 -6.31 -0.19
C LEU A 369 -16.41 -5.51 -0.91
N LEU A 370 -16.72 -4.77 -1.99
CA LEU A 370 -15.76 -3.86 -2.61
C LEU A 370 -15.64 -2.60 -1.75
N ALA A 371 -14.70 -2.62 -0.81
CA ALA A 371 -14.63 -1.65 0.29
C ALA A 371 -13.94 -0.34 -0.09
N GLY A 372 -13.22 -0.29 -1.21
CA GLY A 372 -12.54 0.93 -1.63
C GLY A 372 -11.63 0.76 -2.84
N CYS A 373 -11.04 1.87 -3.23
CA CYS A 373 -9.98 1.86 -4.25
C CYS A 373 -8.95 2.97 -4.01
N ASN A 374 -7.71 2.74 -4.50
CA ASN A 374 -6.64 3.74 -4.54
C ASN A 374 -6.21 3.92 -6.00
N PHE A 375 -6.47 5.07 -6.59
CA PHE A 375 -5.99 5.33 -7.95
C PHE A 375 -4.47 5.49 -8.00
N TRP A 376 -3.86 5.12 -9.09
CA TRP A 376 -2.45 5.35 -9.37
C TRP A 376 -2.30 6.54 -10.30
N ALA A 377 -1.65 7.63 -9.87
CA ALA A 377 -1.32 7.93 -8.49
C ALA A 377 -1.33 9.45 -8.31
N TRP A 378 -1.19 9.93 -7.10
CA TRP A 378 -1.21 11.36 -6.83
C TRP A 378 0.07 12.06 -7.29
N GLY A 379 -0.01 12.94 -8.26
CA GLY A 379 1.07 13.83 -8.71
C GLY A 379 0.98 15.22 -8.07
N GLY A 380 -0.23 15.62 -7.69
CA GLY A 380 -0.54 16.78 -6.89
C GLY A 380 0.03 18.09 -7.43
N PHE A 381 0.79 18.78 -6.59
CA PHE A 381 1.43 20.07 -6.89
C PHE A 381 2.86 19.94 -7.46
N ALA A 382 3.28 18.73 -7.84
CA ALA A 382 4.59 18.54 -8.45
C ALA A 382 4.80 19.43 -9.68
N LYS A 383 6.01 19.94 -9.84
CA LYS A 383 6.40 20.68 -11.03
C LYS A 383 6.48 19.71 -12.20
N GLN A 384 5.97 20.14 -13.35
CA GLN A 384 6.17 19.39 -14.58
C GLN A 384 7.62 19.54 -15.03
N VAL A 385 8.23 18.40 -15.38
CA VAL A 385 9.57 18.36 -15.97
C VAL A 385 9.49 18.34 -17.51
N GLY A 386 10.56 18.73 -18.16
CA GLY A 386 10.63 18.80 -19.62
C GLY A 386 11.11 17.51 -20.32
N HIS A 387 11.24 16.41 -19.56
CA HIS A 387 11.73 15.12 -20.04
C HIS A 387 10.78 13.99 -19.61
N ILE A 388 10.92 12.81 -20.22
CA ILE A 388 9.97 11.71 -20.06
C ILE A 388 10.21 10.95 -18.74
N PHE A 389 11.46 10.66 -18.42
CA PHE A 389 11.82 9.89 -17.21
C PHE A 389 12.35 10.81 -16.13
N TRP A 390 12.14 10.41 -14.88
CA TRP A 390 12.63 11.15 -13.72
C TRP A 390 14.17 11.31 -13.74
N GLU A 391 14.61 12.49 -13.43
CA GLU A 391 16.03 12.82 -13.25
C GLU A 391 16.28 13.37 -11.84
N LYS A 392 17.51 13.22 -11.37
CA LYS A 392 17.88 13.66 -10.02
C LYS A 392 17.66 15.17 -9.84
N GLY A 393 16.82 15.51 -8.87
CA GLY A 393 16.41 16.88 -8.56
C GLY A 393 14.99 17.23 -9.02
N ASP A 394 14.35 16.35 -9.76
CA ASP A 394 12.92 16.49 -10.08
C ASP A 394 12.04 16.23 -8.87
N ASP A 395 10.86 16.83 -8.88
CA ASP A 395 9.80 16.46 -7.95
C ASP A 395 9.35 15.01 -8.22
N TYR A 396 9.13 14.23 -7.17
CA TYR A 396 8.42 12.97 -7.33
C TYR A 396 6.95 13.23 -7.65
N VAL A 397 6.42 12.41 -8.56
CA VAL A 397 5.01 12.39 -8.99
C VAL A 397 4.39 11.02 -8.72
N GLY A 398 3.18 10.77 -9.20
CA GLY A 398 2.52 9.47 -9.08
C GLY A 398 3.25 8.35 -9.81
N ASP A 399 3.78 8.64 -10.99
CA ASP A 399 4.57 7.66 -11.77
C ASP A 399 5.96 7.50 -11.13
N PRO A 400 6.41 6.27 -10.81
CA PRO A 400 7.72 6.05 -10.22
C PRO A 400 8.85 6.28 -11.24
N VAL A 401 10.09 6.30 -10.76
CA VAL A 401 11.26 6.81 -11.51
C VAL A 401 11.56 6.08 -12.82
N GLN A 402 11.13 4.82 -12.97
CA GLN A 402 11.35 4.01 -14.18
C GLN A 402 10.23 4.18 -15.21
N GLU A 403 9.16 4.88 -14.87
CA GLU A 403 7.99 5.10 -15.73
C GLU A 403 7.97 6.51 -16.32
N GLU A 404 7.18 6.68 -17.35
CA GLU A 404 6.99 7.96 -18.01
C GLU A 404 6.25 8.94 -17.11
N GLN A 405 6.94 10.00 -16.72
CA GLN A 405 6.49 10.97 -15.71
C GLN A 405 5.28 11.78 -16.19
N GLY A 406 4.16 11.65 -15.49
CA GLY A 406 2.91 12.34 -15.80
C GLY A 406 1.90 11.49 -16.58
N LEU A 407 2.26 10.27 -17.01
CA LEU A 407 1.36 9.42 -17.80
C LEU A 407 0.11 9.03 -17.02
N ASN A 408 0.28 8.50 -15.80
CA ASN A 408 -0.83 8.09 -14.93
C ASN A 408 -1.09 9.07 -13.78
N SER A 409 -0.16 9.98 -13.51
CA SER A 409 -0.28 10.93 -12.41
C SER A 409 -1.53 11.80 -12.50
N VAL A 410 -2.23 11.96 -11.37
CA VAL A 410 -3.32 12.91 -11.18
C VAL A 410 -2.76 14.15 -10.51
N PHE A 411 -2.77 15.28 -11.20
CA PHE A 411 -2.28 16.54 -10.68
C PHE A 411 -3.42 17.36 -10.06
N ALA A 412 -3.09 18.26 -9.13
CA ALA A 412 -4.04 19.19 -8.54
C ALA A 412 -4.70 20.12 -9.59
N THR A 413 -4.10 20.24 -10.77
CA THR A 413 -4.61 20.99 -11.92
C THR A 413 -5.54 20.17 -12.83
N ASP A 414 -5.75 18.88 -12.55
CA ASP A 414 -6.71 18.04 -13.28
C ASP A 414 -8.12 18.26 -12.71
N ASP A 415 -8.65 19.46 -12.87
CA ASP A 415 -9.89 19.93 -12.26
C ASP A 415 -11.08 18.99 -12.43
N GLU A 416 -11.23 18.37 -13.62
CA GLU A 416 -12.33 17.45 -13.88
C GLU A 416 -12.16 16.13 -13.15
N THR A 417 -10.94 15.59 -13.11
CA THR A 417 -10.62 14.37 -12.34
C THR A 417 -10.79 14.63 -10.83
N CYS A 418 -10.30 15.76 -10.33
CA CYS A 418 -10.44 16.13 -8.92
C CYS A 418 -11.92 16.30 -8.53
N ARG A 419 -12.74 16.96 -9.37
CA ARG A 419 -14.18 17.08 -9.16
C ARG A 419 -14.90 15.72 -9.20
N LEU A 420 -14.49 14.82 -10.08
CA LEU A 420 -15.04 13.47 -10.14
C LEU A 420 -14.80 12.71 -8.82
N ILE A 421 -13.57 12.74 -8.32
CA ILE A 421 -13.19 12.13 -7.02
C ILE A 421 -14.04 12.73 -5.89
N GLU A 422 -14.04 14.07 -5.76
CA GLU A 422 -14.78 14.78 -4.71
C GLU A 422 -16.28 14.46 -4.73
N ASN A 423 -16.90 14.49 -5.92
CA ASN A 423 -18.33 14.24 -6.07
C ASN A 423 -18.71 12.78 -5.75
N THR A 424 -17.85 11.82 -6.07
CA THR A 424 -18.09 10.42 -5.74
C THR A 424 -18.04 10.22 -4.22
N ILE A 425 -16.98 10.73 -3.57
CA ILE A 425 -16.85 10.64 -2.12
C ILE A 425 -18.02 11.30 -1.38
N LYS A 426 -18.46 12.47 -1.85
CA LYS A 426 -19.64 13.15 -1.27
C LYS A 426 -20.93 12.34 -1.33
N LYS A 427 -21.10 11.47 -2.34
CA LYS A 427 -22.26 10.58 -2.46
C LYS A 427 -22.18 9.36 -1.54
N MET A 428 -20.99 9.03 -1.03
CA MET A 428 -20.75 7.92 -0.09
C MET A 428 -20.75 8.36 1.38
N LYS A 429 -20.78 9.66 1.66
CA LYS A 429 -20.87 10.25 3.02
C LYS A 429 -22.29 10.73 3.30
#